data_c25dc531f0f1ee71a1dca0cde85fe6db
#
_entry.id   c25dc531f0f1ee71a1dca0cde85fe6db
#
_cell.length_a   1.000
_cell.length_b   1.000
_cell.length_c   1.000
_cell.angle_alpha   90.00
_cell.angle_beta   90.00
_cell.angle_gamma   90.00
#
_symmetry.space_group_name_H-M   'P 1'
#
loop_
_entity.id
_entity.type
_entity.pdbx_description
1 polymer ?
#
loop_
_entity_poly.entity_id
_entity_poly.type
_entity_poly.pdbx_seq_one_letter_code
_entity_poly.pdbx_strand_id
1 'polypeptide(L)'
;ALSGTTILTMPHVLWSAKKVAKPLRFGIITDSHYADRDPAGTRFYRDALPKMNEAIQALNEADLDFLIHLGDFKDQGAEANPQETLKYLQEVETVFQRFDGDAYHALGNHDVDSIHKAEFLRNIKNAGQEQARSYYSFETSAFISIVLDANYDAAGKDHFYAEGANWEDAHIPSEELEWFKNTLTQAQKPVLVFCHHPLYPFYKEGSKFHVTNHQEVQELMEASQKVIACFHGHVHKEEFKTIKGIHYITQLGMVDYEGLENNSFSIVELDEAHLKIEGFKRASDYKARLK
;
A
#
# COMPACT_ATOMS: atom_id res chain seq x y z
N ALA A 1 -14.63 -54.07 -12.50
CA ALA A 1 -13.67 -53.19 -11.87
C ALA A 1 -14.25 -51.78 -11.83
N LEU A 2 -14.69 -51.32 -10.66
CA LEU A 2 -15.20 -49.98 -10.42
C LEU A 2 -14.00 -49.15 -9.89
N SER A 3 -13.55 -48.18 -10.66
CA SER A 3 -12.56 -47.22 -10.22
C SER A 3 -13.24 -46.11 -9.40
N GLY A 4 -13.08 -46.18 -8.08
CA GLY A 4 -13.53 -45.12 -7.20
C GLY A 4 -12.60 -43.92 -7.26
N THR A 5 -13.09 -42.80 -7.75
CA THR A 5 -12.38 -41.51 -7.69
C THR A 5 -12.58 -40.93 -6.28
N THR A 6 -11.54 -40.98 -5.46
CA THR A 6 -11.56 -40.32 -4.15
C THR A 6 -11.37 -38.81 -4.36
N ILE A 7 -12.45 -38.05 -4.18
CA ILE A 7 -12.38 -36.59 -4.12
C ILE A 7 -11.79 -36.22 -2.73
N LEU A 8 -10.54 -35.82 -2.70
CA LEU A 8 -9.94 -35.21 -1.53
C LEU A 8 -10.55 -33.79 -1.36
N THR A 9 -11.54 -33.69 -0.52
CA THR A 9 -11.99 -32.37 -0.02
C THR A 9 -10.95 -31.88 0.98
N MET A 10 -10.18 -30.86 0.60
CA MET A 10 -9.33 -30.16 1.56
C MET A 10 -10.21 -29.51 2.63
N PRO A 11 -9.86 -29.62 3.91
CA PRO A 11 -10.61 -28.94 4.95
C PRO A 11 -10.45 -27.44 4.77
N HIS A 12 -11.54 -26.75 4.43
CA HIS A 12 -11.62 -25.32 4.60
C HIS A 12 -11.44 -25.04 6.09
N VAL A 13 -10.38 -24.33 6.44
CA VAL A 13 -10.23 -23.77 7.80
C VAL A 13 -11.34 -22.73 7.92
N LEU A 14 -12.49 -23.16 8.45
CA LEU A 14 -13.53 -22.25 8.89
C LEU A 14 -12.93 -21.49 10.08
N TRP A 15 -12.52 -20.26 9.86
CA TRP A 15 -12.28 -19.34 10.95
C TRP A 15 -13.60 -19.27 11.75
N SER A 16 -13.59 -19.86 12.94
CA SER A 16 -14.66 -19.61 13.89
C SER A 16 -14.54 -18.15 14.30
N ALA A 17 -15.22 -17.29 13.57
CA ALA A 17 -15.24 -15.87 13.81
C ALA A 17 -15.70 -15.61 15.24
N LYS A 18 -14.79 -15.27 16.13
CA LYS A 18 -15.16 -14.48 17.31
C LYS A 18 -15.79 -13.21 16.73
N LYS A 19 -17.07 -13.00 17.04
CA LYS A 19 -17.86 -11.85 16.61
C LYS A 19 -17.01 -10.59 16.74
N VAL A 20 -16.58 -10.00 15.64
CA VAL A 20 -15.82 -8.74 15.64
C VAL A 20 -16.77 -7.67 16.14
N ALA A 21 -16.57 -7.17 17.36
CA ALA A 21 -17.49 -6.25 18.02
C ALA A 21 -17.59 -4.90 17.28
N LYS A 22 -16.57 -4.55 16.49
CA LYS A 22 -16.49 -3.32 15.69
C LYS A 22 -15.81 -3.65 14.35
N PRO A 23 -16.34 -3.18 13.20
CA PRO A 23 -15.62 -3.25 11.92
C PRO A 23 -14.25 -2.57 12.02
N LEU A 24 -13.24 -3.10 11.32
CA LEU A 24 -11.99 -2.39 11.12
C LEU A 24 -12.23 -1.25 10.13
N ARG A 25 -11.80 -0.04 10.48
CA ARG A 25 -11.90 1.13 9.61
C ARG A 25 -10.55 1.83 9.50
N PHE A 26 -10.09 2.09 8.29
CA PHE A 26 -8.82 2.79 8.08
C PHE A 26 -8.85 3.69 6.85
N GLY A 27 -8.02 4.74 6.90
CA GLY A 27 -7.83 5.66 5.78
C GLY A 27 -6.73 5.19 4.85
N ILE A 28 -6.88 5.46 3.55
CA ILE A 28 -5.85 5.26 2.53
C ILE A 28 -5.61 6.55 1.77
N ILE A 29 -4.33 6.92 1.65
CA ILE A 29 -3.81 7.94 0.75
C ILE A 29 -2.68 7.30 -0.05
N THR A 30 -2.49 7.68 -1.31
CA THR A 30 -1.38 7.19 -2.13
C THR A 30 -0.94 8.20 -3.17
N ASP A 31 0.32 8.10 -3.61
CA ASP A 31 0.85 8.85 -4.75
C ASP A 31 0.61 10.36 -4.61
N SER A 32 0.98 10.92 -3.46
CA SER A 32 0.90 12.36 -3.22
C SER A 32 2.00 13.13 -3.94
N HIS A 33 3.19 12.54 -4.14
CA HIS A 33 4.29 13.09 -4.93
C HIS A 33 4.62 14.54 -4.62
N TYR A 34 4.57 14.94 -3.35
CA TYR A 34 4.84 16.33 -3.03
C TYR A 34 6.26 16.76 -3.41
N ALA A 35 6.35 17.82 -4.17
CA ALA A 35 7.57 18.55 -4.48
C ALA A 35 7.24 20.01 -4.86
N ASP A 36 8.17 20.94 -4.63
CA ASP A 36 8.06 22.31 -5.14
C ASP A 36 8.57 22.36 -6.58
N ARG A 37 7.76 21.91 -7.51
CA ARG A 37 8.05 21.91 -8.95
C ARG A 37 6.81 22.19 -9.78
N ASP A 38 7.00 22.57 -11.04
CA ASP A 38 5.93 22.82 -11.98
C ASP A 38 5.22 21.52 -12.39
N PRO A 39 3.93 21.59 -12.72
CA PRO A 39 3.16 20.42 -13.15
C PRO A 39 3.80 19.69 -14.34
N ALA A 40 3.66 18.37 -14.37
CA ALA A 40 4.09 17.53 -15.48
C ALA A 40 3.00 16.50 -15.81
N GLY A 41 2.45 16.56 -17.02
CA GLY A 41 1.31 15.74 -17.41
C GLY A 41 0.10 16.02 -16.51
N THR A 42 -0.40 14.98 -15.85
CA THR A 42 -1.51 15.10 -14.89
C THR A 42 -1.07 15.45 -13.48
N ARG A 43 0.25 15.43 -13.18
CA ARG A 43 0.79 15.62 -11.84
C ARG A 43 0.91 17.09 -11.46
N PHE A 44 0.24 17.50 -10.40
CA PHE A 44 0.27 18.86 -9.81
C PHE A 44 0.91 18.79 -8.43
N TYR A 45 2.24 18.72 -8.40
CA TYR A 45 3.06 18.39 -7.23
C TYR A 45 2.82 19.30 -6.02
N ARG A 46 2.72 20.64 -6.24
CA ARG A 46 2.49 21.60 -5.16
C ARG A 46 1.11 21.46 -4.53
N ASP A 47 0.12 20.95 -5.28
CA ASP A 47 -1.25 20.77 -4.79
C ASP A 47 -1.34 19.59 -3.79
N ALA A 48 -0.30 18.76 -3.71
CA ALA A 48 -0.27 17.63 -2.78
C ALA A 48 -0.39 18.07 -1.31
N LEU A 49 0.23 19.19 -0.89
CA LEU A 49 0.09 19.67 0.49
C LEU A 49 -1.33 20.10 0.86
N PRO A 50 -2.01 20.98 0.09
CA PRO A 50 -3.41 21.31 0.39
C PRO A 50 -4.34 20.11 0.24
N LYS A 51 -4.13 19.21 -0.71
CA LYS A 51 -4.89 17.95 -0.84
C LYS A 51 -4.68 17.02 0.35
N MET A 52 -3.44 16.85 0.80
CA MET A 52 -3.11 16.08 2.01
C MET A 52 -3.79 16.67 3.24
N ASN A 53 -3.74 18.00 3.40
CA ASN A 53 -4.38 18.65 4.54
C ASN A 53 -5.91 18.48 4.52
N GLU A 54 -6.57 18.58 3.36
CA GLU A 54 -8.01 18.28 3.20
C GLU A 54 -8.31 16.82 3.57
N ALA A 55 -7.52 15.87 3.07
CA ALA A 55 -7.70 14.46 3.37
C ALA A 55 -7.55 14.16 4.87
N ILE A 56 -6.50 14.68 5.51
CA ILE A 56 -6.26 14.50 6.96
C ILE A 56 -7.41 15.09 7.78
N GLN A 57 -7.93 16.26 7.43
CA GLN A 57 -9.09 16.85 8.13
C GLN A 57 -10.32 15.93 8.02
N ALA A 58 -10.65 15.45 6.81
CA ALA A 58 -11.78 14.55 6.62
C ALA A 58 -11.60 13.21 7.34
N LEU A 59 -10.37 12.66 7.34
CA LEU A 59 -10.06 11.39 8.01
C LEU A 59 -10.06 11.51 9.54
N ASN A 60 -9.72 12.68 10.10
CA ASN A 60 -9.84 12.94 11.54
C ASN A 60 -11.29 13.05 12.02
N GLU A 61 -12.23 13.43 11.15
CA GLU A 61 -13.65 13.43 11.45
C GLU A 61 -14.25 12.01 11.45
N ALA A 62 -13.55 11.05 10.85
CA ALA A 62 -13.96 9.65 10.82
C ALA A 62 -13.36 8.87 11.99
N ASP A 63 -14.15 7.94 12.57
CA ASP A 63 -13.65 7.02 13.61
C ASP A 63 -12.83 5.92 12.92
N LEU A 64 -11.51 6.11 12.80
CA LEU A 64 -10.58 5.21 12.12
C LEU A 64 -9.63 4.55 13.11
N ASP A 65 -9.28 3.29 12.82
CA ASP A 65 -8.31 2.54 13.62
C ASP A 65 -6.86 2.93 13.25
N PHE A 66 -6.63 3.32 11.96
CA PHE A 66 -5.35 3.85 11.49
C PHE A 66 -5.47 4.55 10.13
N LEU A 67 -4.40 5.21 9.72
CA LEU A 67 -4.19 5.76 8.38
C LEU A 67 -2.95 5.13 7.75
N ILE A 68 -2.99 4.82 6.45
CA ILE A 68 -1.81 4.39 5.71
C ILE A 68 -1.63 5.17 4.42
N HIS A 69 -0.38 5.61 4.16
CA HIS A 69 0.05 6.09 2.86
C HIS A 69 0.72 4.97 2.08
N LEU A 70 0.25 4.69 0.86
CA LEU A 70 0.71 3.53 0.08
C LEU A 70 1.99 3.78 -0.75
N GLY A 71 2.73 4.83 -0.48
CA GLY A 71 3.99 5.14 -1.18
C GLY A 71 3.86 6.24 -2.23
N ASP A 72 5.01 6.62 -2.83
CA ASP A 72 5.15 7.82 -3.64
C ASP A 72 4.67 9.06 -2.89
N PHE A 73 5.18 9.18 -1.68
CA PHE A 73 4.79 10.19 -0.71
C PHE A 73 5.31 11.57 -1.09
N LYS A 74 6.57 11.62 -1.55
CA LYS A 74 7.22 12.80 -2.08
C LYS A 74 7.77 12.55 -3.49
N ASP A 75 8.20 13.61 -4.16
CA ASP A 75 8.95 13.55 -5.42
C ASP A 75 10.22 14.42 -5.29
N GLN A 76 11.12 14.34 -6.24
CA GLN A 76 12.24 15.28 -6.35
C GLN A 76 11.82 16.56 -7.05
N GLY A 77 12.60 17.63 -6.91
CA GLY A 77 12.44 18.85 -7.67
C GLY A 77 12.63 18.67 -9.18
N ALA A 78 12.70 19.77 -9.92
CA ALA A 78 12.95 19.72 -11.36
C ALA A 78 14.30 19.03 -11.70
N GLU A 79 15.26 19.15 -10.79
CA GLU A 79 16.55 18.46 -10.82
C GLU A 79 16.74 17.67 -9.53
N ALA A 80 17.47 16.56 -9.58
CA ALA A 80 17.77 15.75 -8.42
C ALA A 80 18.63 16.55 -7.42
N ASN A 81 18.06 16.86 -6.26
CA ASN A 81 18.74 17.55 -5.15
C ASN A 81 18.34 16.89 -3.83
N PRO A 82 19.21 16.11 -3.18
CA PRO A 82 18.89 15.41 -1.95
C PRO A 82 18.42 16.34 -0.81
N GLN A 83 19.01 17.54 -0.68
CA GLN A 83 18.66 18.47 0.40
C GLN A 83 17.24 19.05 0.21
N GLU A 84 16.90 19.43 -1.01
CA GLU A 84 15.56 19.89 -1.33
C GLU A 84 14.54 18.77 -1.19
N THR A 85 14.86 17.57 -1.66
CA THR A 85 14.00 16.40 -1.53
C THR A 85 13.70 16.03 -0.09
N LEU A 86 14.72 16.10 0.80
CA LEU A 86 14.51 15.92 2.23
C LEU A 86 13.59 16.99 2.83
N LYS A 87 13.71 18.24 2.37
CA LYS A 87 12.79 19.31 2.79
C LYS A 87 11.35 18.99 2.37
N TYR A 88 11.12 18.57 1.14
CA TYR A 88 9.79 18.18 0.68
C TYR A 88 9.22 17.02 1.50
N LEU A 89 10.03 16.00 1.76
CA LEU A 89 9.64 14.89 2.63
C LEU A 89 9.21 15.38 4.02
N GLN A 90 9.99 16.25 4.66
CA GLN A 90 9.67 16.78 5.98
C GLN A 90 8.42 17.66 6.00
N GLU A 91 8.16 18.41 4.93
CA GLU A 91 6.98 19.24 4.79
C GLU A 91 5.70 18.39 4.67
N VAL A 92 5.70 17.39 3.77
CA VAL A 92 4.53 16.52 3.61
C VAL A 92 4.32 15.61 4.83
N GLU A 93 5.37 15.12 5.44
CA GLU A 93 5.31 14.34 6.69
C GLU A 93 4.70 15.17 7.84
N THR A 94 5.07 16.45 7.94
CA THR A 94 4.48 17.35 8.94
C THR A 94 2.97 17.49 8.78
N VAL A 95 2.44 17.46 7.56
CA VAL A 95 1.01 17.51 7.32
C VAL A 95 0.36 16.15 7.59
N PHE A 96 0.97 15.06 7.12
CA PHE A 96 0.46 13.70 7.30
C PHE A 96 0.35 13.32 8.79
N GLN A 97 1.33 13.69 9.60
CA GLN A 97 1.36 13.44 11.05
C GLN A 97 0.36 14.32 11.87
N ARG A 98 -0.50 15.11 11.22
CA ARG A 98 -1.66 15.75 11.86
C ARG A 98 -2.87 14.83 11.95
N PHE A 99 -2.77 13.62 11.44
CA PHE A 99 -3.77 12.60 11.71
C PHE A 99 -3.78 12.24 13.19
N ASP A 100 -4.97 12.22 13.79
CA ASP A 100 -5.17 12.05 15.25
C ASP A 100 -5.14 10.57 15.68
N GLY A 101 -4.41 9.70 15.00
CA GLY A 101 -4.34 8.27 15.25
C GLY A 101 -3.03 7.65 14.79
N ASP A 102 -2.99 6.32 14.78
CA ASP A 102 -1.85 5.57 14.26
C ASP A 102 -1.72 5.77 12.76
N ALA A 103 -0.54 6.19 12.31
CA ALA A 103 -0.24 6.43 10.90
C ALA A 103 0.94 5.58 10.43
N TYR A 104 0.87 5.10 9.18
CA TYR A 104 1.83 4.17 8.59
C TYR A 104 2.18 4.57 7.15
N HIS A 105 3.36 4.14 6.66
CA HIS A 105 3.81 4.36 5.29
C HIS A 105 4.24 3.05 4.65
N ALA A 106 3.84 2.82 3.41
CA ALA A 106 4.55 1.96 2.48
C ALA A 106 5.53 2.79 1.65
N LEU A 107 6.58 2.18 1.15
CA LEU A 107 7.61 2.86 0.34
C LEU A 107 7.26 2.74 -1.15
N GLY A 108 7.19 3.87 -1.85
CA GLY A 108 7.03 3.93 -3.30
C GLY A 108 8.37 4.17 -4.02
N ASN A 109 8.35 4.08 -5.34
CA ASN A 109 9.59 4.23 -6.13
C ASN A 109 10.09 5.69 -6.16
N HIS A 110 9.20 6.68 -6.16
CA HIS A 110 9.63 8.09 -6.05
C HIS A 110 10.18 8.44 -4.67
N ASP A 111 9.93 7.64 -3.64
CA ASP A 111 10.48 7.88 -2.30
C ASP A 111 11.99 7.65 -2.22
N VAL A 112 12.55 6.97 -3.23
CA VAL A 112 14.00 6.69 -3.36
C VAL A 112 14.59 7.26 -4.67
N ASP A 113 14.07 8.38 -5.16
CA ASP A 113 14.54 9.04 -6.39
C ASP A 113 15.90 9.74 -6.21
N SER A 114 16.02 10.76 -5.37
CA SER A 114 17.25 11.51 -5.10
C SER A 114 17.73 11.43 -3.66
N ILE A 115 17.08 10.60 -2.83
CA ILE A 115 17.52 10.25 -1.48
C ILE A 115 17.51 8.73 -1.31
N HIS A 116 18.40 8.20 -0.48
CA HIS A 116 18.44 6.78 -0.21
C HIS A 116 17.26 6.33 0.69
N LYS A 117 16.86 5.07 0.57
CA LYS A 117 15.85 4.42 1.42
C LYS A 117 16.06 4.71 2.91
N ALA A 118 17.30 4.60 3.38
CA ALA A 118 17.63 4.89 4.77
C ALA A 118 17.41 6.36 5.18
N GLU A 119 17.54 7.31 4.25
CA GLU A 119 17.25 8.72 4.50
C GLU A 119 15.74 8.96 4.58
N PHE A 120 14.96 8.38 3.67
CA PHE A 120 13.50 8.40 3.73
C PHE A 120 13.01 7.86 5.07
N LEU A 121 13.42 6.64 5.45
CA LEU A 121 12.98 5.97 6.68
C LEU A 121 13.37 6.72 7.97
N ARG A 122 14.44 7.51 7.97
CA ARG A 122 14.79 8.35 9.13
C ARG A 122 13.93 9.62 9.26
N ASN A 123 13.22 10.00 8.19
CA ASN A 123 12.45 11.25 8.16
C ASN A 123 10.92 11.03 8.17
N ILE A 124 10.47 9.80 8.30
CA ILE A 124 9.07 9.45 8.50
C ILE A 124 8.85 8.78 9.86
N LYS A 125 7.59 8.73 10.30
CA LYS A 125 7.20 8.05 11.54
C LYS A 125 6.08 7.06 11.26
N ASN A 126 6.29 5.82 11.69
CA ASN A 126 5.25 4.80 11.74
C ASN A 126 4.88 4.52 13.20
N ALA A 127 3.60 4.40 13.48
CA ALA A 127 3.12 4.12 14.82
C ALA A 127 3.74 2.83 15.40
N GLY A 128 4.13 2.89 16.66
CA GLY A 128 4.74 1.75 17.37
C GLY A 128 6.17 1.39 16.94
N GLN A 129 6.83 2.18 16.08
CA GLN A 129 8.22 1.96 15.66
C GLN A 129 9.12 3.09 16.16
N GLU A 130 10.25 2.76 16.81
CA GLU A 130 11.27 3.75 17.16
C GLU A 130 11.98 4.29 15.91
N GLN A 131 12.17 3.41 14.92
CA GLN A 131 12.68 3.73 13.59
C GLN A 131 11.81 3.05 12.56
N ALA A 132 11.33 3.81 11.57
CA ALA A 132 10.56 3.28 10.47
C ALA A 132 11.35 2.21 9.68
N ARG A 133 10.64 1.17 9.23
CA ARG A 133 11.15 0.08 8.38
C ARG A 133 10.44 0.12 7.04
N SER A 134 11.09 -0.36 6.00
CA SER A 134 10.48 -0.41 4.67
C SER A 134 9.47 -1.54 4.52
N TYR A 135 9.68 -2.66 5.21
CA TYR A 135 8.70 -3.74 5.35
C TYR A 135 8.52 -4.11 6.81
N TYR A 136 7.29 -4.34 7.23
CA TYR A 136 6.94 -4.61 8.62
C TYR A 136 5.50 -5.12 8.74
N SER A 137 5.10 -5.49 9.96
CA SER A 137 3.71 -5.80 10.28
C SER A 137 3.27 -5.08 11.55
N PHE A 138 1.98 -4.81 11.63
CA PHE A 138 1.33 -4.32 12.84
C PHE A 138 -0.03 -4.99 13.00
N GLU A 139 -0.57 -4.95 14.21
CA GLU A 139 -1.82 -5.62 14.53
C GLU A 139 -2.88 -4.63 15.02
N THR A 140 -4.10 -4.86 14.56
CA THR A 140 -5.31 -4.32 15.19
C THR A 140 -6.01 -5.42 15.99
N SER A 141 -7.13 -5.11 16.64
CA SER A 141 -7.88 -6.10 17.40
C SER A 141 -8.29 -7.33 16.57
N ALA A 142 -8.59 -7.15 15.28
CA ALA A 142 -9.20 -8.17 14.43
C ALA A 142 -8.30 -8.63 13.25
N PHE A 143 -7.30 -7.85 12.86
CA PHE A 143 -6.49 -8.09 11.65
C PHE A 143 -5.00 -7.92 11.93
N ILE A 144 -4.19 -8.58 11.08
CA ILE A 144 -2.76 -8.30 10.93
C ILE A 144 -2.59 -7.56 9.61
N SER A 145 -1.92 -6.43 9.66
CA SER A 145 -1.51 -5.63 8.51
C SER A 145 -0.04 -5.88 8.21
N ILE A 146 0.28 -6.24 6.96
CA ILE A 146 1.65 -6.47 6.50
C ILE A 146 1.95 -5.46 5.41
N VAL A 147 3.01 -4.69 5.58
CA VAL A 147 3.53 -3.75 4.59
C VAL A 147 4.75 -4.38 3.94
N LEU A 148 4.78 -4.42 2.61
CA LEU A 148 5.87 -4.95 1.78
C LEU A 148 6.56 -3.82 1.02
N ASP A 149 7.86 -4.01 0.77
CA ASP A 149 8.70 -3.11 -0.02
C ASP A 149 9.18 -3.81 -1.29
N ALA A 150 8.83 -3.29 -2.44
CA ALA A 150 9.29 -3.80 -3.73
C ALA A 150 10.35 -2.91 -4.41
N ASN A 151 10.98 -1.99 -3.66
CA ASN A 151 12.00 -1.10 -4.19
C ASN A 151 13.40 -1.74 -4.13
N TYR A 152 13.52 -2.89 -4.81
CA TYR A 152 14.76 -3.63 -5.02
C TYR A 152 14.85 -4.11 -6.47
N ASP A 153 16.08 -4.32 -6.94
CA ASP A 153 16.33 -5.07 -8.17
C ASP A 153 16.24 -6.60 -7.93
N ALA A 154 16.30 -7.38 -8.99
CA ALA A 154 16.25 -8.85 -8.90
C ALA A 154 17.43 -9.48 -8.15
N ALA A 155 18.51 -8.74 -7.88
CA ALA A 155 19.63 -9.17 -7.04
C ALA A 155 19.43 -8.81 -5.56
N GLY A 156 18.34 -8.15 -5.20
CA GLY A 156 18.01 -7.71 -3.85
C GLY A 156 18.75 -6.44 -3.41
N LYS A 157 19.30 -5.67 -4.37
CA LYS A 157 19.89 -4.37 -4.08
C LYS A 157 18.81 -3.31 -4.03
N ASP A 158 18.87 -2.43 -3.03
CA ASP A 158 18.00 -1.27 -2.91
C ASP A 158 18.01 -0.42 -4.17
N HIS A 159 16.84 0.00 -4.64
CA HIS A 159 16.73 1.01 -5.68
C HIS A 159 17.21 2.37 -5.18
N PHE A 160 17.94 3.07 -6.06
CA PHE A 160 18.29 4.47 -5.92
C PHE A 160 18.36 5.08 -7.32
N TYR A 161 17.36 5.86 -7.69
CA TYR A 161 17.19 6.29 -9.08
C TYR A 161 18.23 7.31 -9.52
N ALA A 162 18.77 8.12 -8.60
CA ALA A 162 19.88 9.02 -8.91
C ALA A 162 21.16 8.27 -9.37
N GLU A 163 21.30 6.97 -9.03
CA GLU A 163 22.37 6.09 -9.51
C GLU A 163 21.93 5.16 -10.65
N GLY A 164 20.79 5.43 -11.29
CA GLY A 164 20.34 4.75 -12.50
C GLY A 164 19.54 3.47 -12.26
N ALA A 165 18.91 3.30 -11.10
CA ALA A 165 17.96 2.20 -10.89
C ALA A 165 16.81 2.29 -11.92
N ASN A 166 16.27 1.13 -12.29
CA ASN A 166 15.15 1.05 -13.21
C ASN A 166 13.84 0.88 -12.45
N TRP A 167 12.92 1.84 -12.56
CA TRP A 167 11.62 1.77 -11.90
C TRP A 167 10.72 0.61 -12.38
N GLU A 168 11.05 -0.01 -13.53
CA GLU A 168 10.30 -1.10 -14.15
C GLU A 168 10.64 -2.47 -13.57
N ASP A 169 11.67 -2.57 -12.72
CA ASP A 169 12.13 -3.84 -12.19
C ASP A 169 11.86 -4.01 -10.68
N ALA A 170 10.75 -3.46 -10.22
CA ALA A 170 10.30 -3.62 -8.84
C ALA A 170 10.25 -5.10 -8.43
N HIS A 171 10.95 -5.44 -7.34
CA HIS A 171 11.15 -6.82 -6.90
C HIS A 171 11.09 -6.92 -5.38
N ILE A 172 10.56 -8.01 -4.85
CA ILE A 172 10.61 -8.32 -3.41
C ILE A 172 11.72 -9.35 -3.19
N PRO A 173 12.79 -9.02 -2.44
CA PRO A 173 13.95 -9.90 -2.29
C PRO A 173 13.65 -11.13 -1.45
N SER A 174 14.45 -12.18 -1.61
CA SER A 174 14.26 -13.47 -0.94
C SER A 174 14.20 -13.36 0.59
N GLU A 175 14.97 -12.45 1.19
CA GLU A 175 14.95 -12.21 2.64
C GLU A 175 13.58 -11.71 3.11
N GLU A 176 13.00 -10.76 2.39
CA GLU A 176 11.66 -10.24 2.69
C GLU A 176 10.57 -11.28 2.42
N LEU A 177 10.70 -12.08 1.34
CA LEU A 177 9.77 -13.18 1.05
C LEU A 177 9.80 -14.24 2.17
N GLU A 178 10.97 -14.57 2.70
CA GLU A 178 11.08 -15.50 3.82
C GLU A 178 10.45 -14.93 5.10
N TRP A 179 10.70 -13.66 5.40
CA TRP A 179 10.06 -12.94 6.50
C TRP A 179 8.54 -12.92 6.33
N PHE A 180 8.06 -12.60 5.12
CA PHE A 180 6.64 -12.58 4.79
C PHE A 180 5.98 -13.94 5.00
N LYS A 181 6.59 -15.01 4.48
CA LYS A 181 6.15 -16.40 4.69
C LYS A 181 6.05 -16.76 6.17
N ASN A 182 7.06 -16.40 6.95
CA ASN A 182 7.09 -16.67 8.38
C ASN A 182 5.99 -15.90 9.12
N THR A 183 5.78 -14.63 8.76
CA THR A 183 4.73 -13.78 9.31
C THR A 183 3.34 -14.35 8.98
N LEU A 184 3.10 -14.76 7.75
CA LEU A 184 1.86 -15.43 7.34
C LEU A 184 1.64 -16.74 8.09
N THR A 185 2.69 -17.52 8.28
CA THR A 185 2.61 -18.81 9.01
C THR A 185 2.18 -18.59 10.46
N GLN A 186 2.74 -17.59 11.12
CA GLN A 186 2.48 -17.28 12.53
C GLN A 186 1.16 -16.54 12.75
N ALA A 187 0.59 -15.89 11.73
CA ALA A 187 -0.63 -15.12 11.83
C ALA A 187 -1.80 -15.96 12.37
N GLN A 188 -2.46 -15.41 13.40
CA GLN A 188 -3.64 -16.02 14.04
C GLN A 188 -4.93 -15.25 13.71
N LYS A 189 -4.83 -14.20 12.90
CA LYS A 189 -5.92 -13.33 12.45
C LYS A 189 -5.91 -13.24 10.92
N PRO A 190 -7.01 -12.83 10.29
CA PRO A 190 -7.01 -12.46 8.88
C PRO A 190 -5.95 -11.38 8.60
N VAL A 191 -5.40 -11.41 7.38
CA VAL A 191 -4.27 -10.57 6.97
C VAL A 191 -4.69 -9.60 5.88
N LEU A 192 -4.26 -8.34 6.01
CA LEU A 192 -4.26 -7.32 4.96
C LEU A 192 -2.82 -7.09 4.52
N VAL A 193 -2.60 -6.93 3.22
CA VAL A 193 -1.27 -6.66 2.65
C VAL A 193 -1.29 -5.29 1.98
N PHE A 194 -0.25 -4.51 2.21
CA PHE A 194 -0.05 -3.19 1.63
C PHE A 194 1.30 -3.19 0.90
N CYS A 195 1.30 -2.82 -0.35
CA CYS A 195 2.50 -2.67 -1.16
C CYS A 195 2.26 -1.58 -2.18
N HIS A 196 3.20 -0.67 -2.37
CA HIS A 196 3.03 0.38 -3.36
C HIS A 196 2.80 -0.19 -4.76
N HIS A 197 3.70 -1.06 -5.22
CA HIS A 197 3.56 -1.70 -6.52
C HIS A 197 2.52 -2.83 -6.48
N PRO A 198 1.66 -2.94 -7.51
CA PRO A 198 0.69 -4.04 -7.60
C PRO A 198 1.33 -5.43 -7.49
N LEU A 199 0.75 -6.29 -6.65
CA LEU A 199 1.15 -7.69 -6.46
C LEU A 199 0.43 -8.64 -7.43
N TYR A 200 -0.01 -8.13 -8.56
CA TYR A 200 -0.70 -8.87 -9.63
C TYR A 200 -0.44 -8.19 -10.97
N PRO A 201 -0.59 -8.89 -12.10
CA PRO A 201 -0.40 -8.29 -13.41
C PRO A 201 -1.43 -7.18 -13.66
N PHE A 202 -1.00 -5.92 -13.45
CA PHE A 202 -1.81 -4.76 -13.78
C PHE A 202 -1.82 -4.57 -15.30
N TYR A 203 -2.99 -4.30 -15.88
CA TYR A 203 -3.32 -4.34 -17.32
C TYR A 203 -3.16 -5.75 -17.93
N LYS A 204 -1.97 -6.32 -17.97
CA LYS A 204 -1.66 -7.62 -18.55
C LYS A 204 -0.35 -8.17 -18.00
N GLU A 205 -0.16 -9.46 -18.13
CA GLU A 205 1.12 -10.11 -17.84
C GLU A 205 2.27 -9.47 -18.63
N GLY A 206 3.44 -9.30 -18.00
CA GLY A 206 4.61 -8.66 -18.57
C GLY A 206 4.50 -7.13 -18.72
N SER A 207 3.50 -6.47 -18.13
CA SER A 207 3.51 -5.02 -18.01
C SER A 207 4.55 -4.58 -16.97
N LYS A 208 4.91 -3.28 -16.99
CA LYS A 208 5.95 -2.69 -16.14
C LYS A 208 5.44 -2.15 -14.80
N PHE A 209 4.15 -2.36 -14.51
CA PHE A 209 3.47 -1.69 -13.42
C PHE A 209 3.27 -2.55 -12.18
N HIS A 210 3.79 -3.77 -12.16
CA HIS A 210 3.64 -4.70 -11.05
C HIS A 210 4.98 -5.32 -10.66
N VAL A 211 5.03 -5.87 -9.46
CA VAL A 211 6.20 -6.56 -8.93
C VAL A 211 6.61 -7.71 -9.86
N THR A 212 7.88 -7.77 -10.23
CA THR A 212 8.40 -8.75 -11.22
C THR A 212 8.23 -10.19 -10.75
N ASN A 213 8.37 -10.45 -9.45
CA ASN A 213 8.15 -11.76 -8.86
C ASN A 213 6.79 -11.86 -8.13
N HIS A 214 5.76 -11.14 -8.60
CA HIS A 214 4.40 -11.16 -8.03
C HIS A 214 3.82 -12.57 -7.89
N GLN A 215 4.18 -13.51 -8.77
CA GLN A 215 3.68 -14.89 -8.71
C GLN A 215 4.13 -15.60 -7.42
N GLU A 216 5.39 -15.42 -7.00
CA GLU A 216 5.92 -15.98 -5.75
C GLU A 216 5.16 -15.40 -4.54
N VAL A 217 4.90 -14.08 -4.56
CA VAL A 217 4.14 -13.40 -3.51
C VAL A 217 2.70 -13.93 -3.45
N GLN A 218 2.04 -14.08 -4.60
CA GLN A 218 0.69 -14.63 -4.70
C GLN A 218 0.61 -16.06 -4.17
N GLU A 219 1.58 -16.91 -4.52
CA GLU A 219 1.65 -18.30 -4.03
C GLU A 219 1.75 -18.36 -2.51
N LEU A 220 2.55 -17.48 -1.87
CA LEU A 220 2.63 -17.39 -0.41
C LEU A 220 1.31 -16.94 0.22
N MET A 221 0.66 -15.93 -0.36
CA MET A 221 -0.63 -15.43 0.11
C MET A 221 -1.72 -16.50 0.00
N GLU A 222 -1.82 -17.16 -1.14
CA GLU A 222 -2.78 -18.21 -1.43
C GLU A 222 -2.58 -19.44 -0.52
N ALA A 223 -1.32 -19.88 -0.37
CA ALA A 223 -1.00 -21.02 0.48
C ALA A 223 -1.32 -20.76 1.96
N SER A 224 -1.21 -19.51 2.41
CA SER A 224 -1.54 -19.15 3.79
C SER A 224 -3.03 -19.24 4.10
N GLN A 225 -3.90 -19.03 3.10
CA GLN A 225 -5.36 -18.92 3.23
C GLN A 225 -5.82 -17.84 4.23
N LYS A 226 -4.95 -16.89 4.58
CA LYS A 226 -5.21 -15.87 5.61
C LYS A 226 -5.36 -14.48 5.02
N VAL A 227 -4.80 -14.24 3.82
CA VAL A 227 -4.85 -12.93 3.18
C VAL A 227 -6.24 -12.69 2.57
N ILE A 228 -6.86 -11.57 2.97
CA ILE A 228 -8.19 -11.16 2.49
C ILE A 228 -8.06 -10.17 1.36
N ALA A 229 -7.22 -9.17 1.52
CA ALA A 229 -7.07 -8.08 0.55
C ALA A 229 -5.64 -7.55 0.50
N CYS A 230 -5.29 -7.03 -0.68
CA CYS A 230 -4.05 -6.31 -0.96
C CYS A 230 -4.39 -4.91 -1.49
N PHE A 231 -3.68 -3.89 -1.01
CA PHE A 231 -3.89 -2.50 -1.38
C PHE A 231 -2.62 -1.92 -2.02
N HIS A 232 -2.80 -1.20 -3.15
CA HIS A 232 -1.72 -0.71 -4.01
C HIS A 232 -1.95 0.74 -4.46
N GLY A 233 -0.86 1.42 -4.79
CA GLY A 233 -0.82 2.70 -5.51
C GLY A 233 -0.14 2.57 -6.87
N HIS A 234 0.89 3.41 -7.13
CA HIS A 234 1.82 3.38 -8.24
C HIS A 234 1.25 3.73 -9.62
N VAL A 235 0.10 3.18 -9.97
CA VAL A 235 -0.41 3.24 -11.35
C VAL A 235 -1.27 4.48 -11.60
N HIS A 236 -1.69 5.17 -10.55
CA HIS A 236 -2.62 6.30 -10.59
C HIS A 236 -3.96 5.98 -11.26
N LYS A 237 -4.36 4.70 -11.23
CA LYS A 237 -5.63 4.22 -11.77
C LYS A 237 -6.24 3.22 -10.82
N GLU A 238 -7.56 3.25 -10.72
CA GLU A 238 -8.29 2.26 -9.92
C GLU A 238 -8.42 0.94 -10.65
N GLU A 239 -8.20 -0.14 -9.92
CA GLU A 239 -8.64 -1.48 -10.30
C GLU A 239 -9.08 -2.23 -9.04
N PHE A 240 -10.22 -2.91 -9.16
CA PHE A 240 -10.78 -3.78 -8.13
C PHE A 240 -10.90 -5.18 -8.72
N LYS A 241 -10.05 -6.10 -8.26
CA LYS A 241 -9.93 -7.44 -8.82
C LYS A 241 -9.93 -8.49 -7.73
N THR A 242 -10.55 -9.62 -7.98
CA THR A 242 -10.49 -10.77 -7.07
C THR A 242 -9.80 -11.93 -7.77
N ILE A 243 -8.70 -12.43 -7.21
CA ILE A 243 -7.95 -13.57 -7.72
C ILE A 243 -7.88 -14.61 -6.60
N LYS A 244 -8.37 -15.83 -6.87
CA LYS A 244 -8.42 -16.95 -5.93
C LYS A 244 -8.95 -16.59 -4.52
N GLY A 245 -9.85 -15.60 -4.48
CA GLY A 245 -10.51 -15.16 -3.26
C GLY A 245 -9.83 -14.07 -2.48
N ILE A 246 -8.69 -13.58 -2.94
CA ILE A 246 -8.00 -12.40 -2.42
C ILE A 246 -8.42 -11.19 -3.26
N HIS A 247 -8.79 -10.09 -2.59
CA HIS A 247 -9.14 -8.82 -3.23
C HIS A 247 -7.88 -7.98 -3.47
N TYR A 248 -7.61 -7.60 -4.72
CA TYR A 248 -6.52 -6.72 -5.12
C TYR A 248 -7.11 -5.37 -5.50
N ILE A 249 -6.69 -4.32 -4.82
CA ILE A 249 -7.27 -2.99 -4.87
C ILE A 249 -6.16 -2.00 -5.15
N THR A 250 -6.21 -1.36 -6.31
CA THR A 250 -5.29 -0.28 -6.69
C THR A 250 -6.05 1.03 -6.66
N GLN A 251 -5.44 2.07 -6.07
CA GLN A 251 -6.05 3.37 -5.80
C GLN A 251 -5.58 4.44 -6.79
N LEU A 252 -6.38 5.53 -6.92
CA LEU A 252 -5.99 6.72 -7.68
C LEU A 252 -4.90 7.51 -6.95
N GLY A 253 -3.95 8.07 -7.68
CA GLY A 253 -2.96 8.98 -7.16
C GLY A 253 -3.56 10.33 -6.71
N MET A 254 -3.15 10.81 -5.53
CA MET A 254 -3.57 12.12 -5.01
C MET A 254 -3.03 13.28 -5.86
N VAL A 255 -1.83 13.13 -6.43
CA VAL A 255 -1.14 14.19 -7.17
C VAL A 255 -1.85 14.63 -8.45
N ASP A 256 -2.69 13.75 -9.03
CA ASP A 256 -3.26 13.99 -10.35
C ASP A 256 -4.32 15.09 -10.33
N TYR A 257 -4.25 15.91 -11.37
CA TYR A 257 -5.12 17.05 -11.69
C TYR A 257 -5.09 18.18 -10.64
N GLU A 258 -5.30 19.39 -11.13
CA GLU A 258 -5.24 20.63 -10.36
C GLU A 258 -6.42 20.76 -9.38
N GLY A 259 -6.14 21.32 -8.20
CA GLY A 259 -7.17 21.77 -7.25
C GLY A 259 -7.70 20.67 -6.32
N LEU A 260 -8.36 21.12 -5.26
CA LEU A 260 -8.93 20.24 -4.21
C LEU A 260 -10.12 19.41 -4.72
N GLU A 261 -10.83 19.87 -5.73
CA GLU A 261 -11.92 19.13 -6.37
C GLU A 261 -11.43 17.83 -7.01
N ASN A 262 -10.14 17.77 -7.35
CA ASN A 262 -9.47 16.62 -7.93
C ASN A 262 -8.65 15.80 -6.92
N ASN A 263 -8.91 15.97 -5.63
CA ASN A 263 -8.27 15.12 -4.61
C ASN A 263 -8.69 13.64 -4.74
N SER A 264 -7.95 12.74 -4.09
CA SER A 264 -8.26 11.32 -4.06
C SER A 264 -7.74 10.69 -2.77
N PHE A 265 -8.63 10.12 -1.98
CA PHE A 265 -8.34 9.32 -0.80
C PHE A 265 -9.56 8.46 -0.48
N SER A 266 -9.44 7.49 0.42
CA SER A 266 -10.52 6.54 0.71
C SER A 266 -10.57 6.15 2.18
N ILE A 267 -11.76 5.75 2.65
CA ILE A 267 -11.95 5.01 3.90
C ILE A 267 -12.32 3.58 3.53
N VAL A 268 -11.61 2.63 4.13
CA VAL A 268 -11.91 1.21 4.03
C VAL A 268 -12.59 0.74 5.30
N GLU A 269 -13.68 -0.01 5.16
CA GLU A 269 -14.39 -0.68 6.23
C GLU A 269 -14.42 -2.18 5.96
N LEU A 270 -13.97 -2.96 6.93
CA LEU A 270 -13.99 -4.43 6.90
C LEU A 270 -14.81 -4.96 8.07
N ASP A 271 -15.88 -5.65 7.74
CA ASP A 271 -16.66 -6.47 8.68
C ASP A 271 -16.46 -7.97 8.40
N GLU A 272 -17.20 -8.85 9.08
CA GLU A 272 -17.10 -10.30 8.90
C GLU A 272 -17.50 -10.78 7.48
N ALA A 273 -18.25 -10.00 6.74
CA ALA A 273 -18.87 -10.39 5.48
C ALA A 273 -18.47 -9.52 4.30
N HIS A 274 -18.01 -8.30 4.54
CA HIS A 274 -17.82 -7.30 3.49
C HIS A 274 -16.52 -6.52 3.65
N LEU A 275 -15.95 -6.19 2.51
CA LEU A 275 -15.00 -5.11 2.31
C LEU A 275 -15.76 -3.98 1.63
N LYS A 276 -15.75 -2.79 2.21
CA LYS A 276 -16.32 -1.57 1.63
C LYS A 276 -15.23 -0.52 1.52
N ILE A 277 -15.25 0.26 0.45
CA ILE A 277 -14.42 1.42 0.24
C ILE A 277 -15.37 2.59 -0.02
N GLU A 278 -15.23 3.63 0.77
CA GLU A 278 -15.81 4.94 0.55
C GLU A 278 -14.75 5.81 -0.08
N GLY A 279 -14.94 6.16 -1.35
CA GLY A 279 -14.03 7.00 -2.11
C GLY A 279 -14.38 8.47 -1.95
N PHE A 280 -13.36 9.32 -1.87
CA PHE A 280 -13.54 10.76 -1.79
C PHE A 280 -13.09 11.45 -3.09
N LYS A 281 -13.89 12.42 -3.55
CA LYS A 281 -13.64 13.22 -4.76
C LYS A 281 -13.55 12.33 -6.00
N ARG A 282 -12.32 12.10 -6.54
CA ARG A 282 -12.14 11.25 -7.72
C ARG A 282 -12.17 9.75 -7.43
N ALA A 283 -11.90 9.37 -6.17
CA ALA A 283 -11.90 7.95 -5.80
C ALA A 283 -13.31 7.36 -5.81
N SER A 284 -13.45 6.14 -6.28
CA SER A 284 -14.72 5.43 -6.42
C SER A 284 -15.09 4.64 -5.17
N ASP A 285 -16.39 4.54 -4.92
CA ASP A 285 -16.93 3.59 -3.95
C ASP A 285 -16.80 2.16 -4.48
N TYR A 286 -16.50 1.23 -3.57
CA TYR A 286 -16.45 -0.18 -3.89
C TYR A 286 -17.00 -1.05 -2.75
N LYS A 287 -17.63 -2.15 -3.11
CA LYS A 287 -18.10 -3.14 -2.15
C LYS A 287 -17.91 -4.55 -2.67
N ALA A 288 -17.28 -5.38 -1.86
CA ALA A 288 -17.14 -6.81 -2.11
C ALA A 288 -17.62 -7.64 -0.91
N ARG A 289 -18.04 -8.88 -1.19
CA ARG A 289 -18.31 -9.85 -0.14
C ARG A 289 -17.02 -10.62 0.16
N LEU A 290 -16.68 -10.73 1.42
CA LEU A 290 -15.62 -11.61 1.89
C LEU A 290 -16.12 -13.07 1.88
N LYS A 291 -15.21 -14.00 1.67
CA LYS A 291 -15.54 -15.45 1.64
C LYS A 291 -15.61 -16.03 3.03
#